data_0c372165f9ec9bdc6b6589ed60642921
#
_entry.id   0c372165f9ec9bdc6b6589ed60642921
#
_cell.length_a   1.000
_cell.length_b   1.000
_cell.length_c   1.000
_cell.angle_alpha   90.00
_cell.angle_beta   90.00
_cell.angle_gamma   90.00
#
_symmetry.space_group_name_H-M   'P 1'
#
loop_
_entity.id
_entity.type
_entity.pdbx_description
1 polymer ?
#
loop_
_entity_poly.entity_id
_entity_poly.type
_entity_poly.pdbx_seq_one_letter_code
_entity_poly.pdbx_strand_id
1 'polypeptide(L)'
;DFKRLDEILESKIKTHKKFLFEFIKKQSAREFYNLAKEKYENVYELSGDDNKAYRQHVINKSKEDEFIIIIATQVIEAGVDIDMDVGFKDISTLDGEEQFMGRINRSCRKSGSKVYFFNMDDVAKIYRDDNRLGFDLTHEKYRKILKNKEFGEYYKEVLEVIQTKGLRYNNGLLTNYDNFAELLKKLNYKEIAKTMTLINSQNFTLYFPFMIDISQYNGVKEFENIDENYLNGGLLDGKKVWDEFKKLNDIKSFTLREFKKSHINSLMQFFTFTILKFNEKQKIPYFSYEFGGYYFVQNHEEFIIDGKFDRAKYITKKDEMFL
;
A
#
# COMPACT_ATOMS: atom_id res chain seq x y z
N ASP A 1 5.87 -13.99 -18.32
CA ASP A 1 5.63 -13.58 -19.69
C ASP A 1 4.22 -12.97 -19.80
N PHE A 2 4.12 -11.69 -20.08
CA PHE A 2 2.86 -10.94 -20.19
C PHE A 2 1.95 -11.51 -21.28
N LYS A 3 2.51 -11.99 -22.38
CA LYS A 3 1.73 -12.61 -23.44
C LYS A 3 0.92 -13.80 -22.93
N ARG A 4 1.53 -14.64 -22.10
CA ARG A 4 0.83 -15.80 -21.50
C ARG A 4 -0.29 -15.39 -20.55
N LEU A 5 -0.08 -14.31 -19.76
CA LEU A 5 -1.12 -13.77 -18.87
C LEU A 5 -2.30 -13.23 -19.69
N ASP A 6 -2.03 -12.53 -20.77
CA ASP A 6 -3.04 -11.98 -21.68
C ASP A 6 -3.83 -13.09 -22.37
N GLU A 7 -3.18 -14.14 -22.90
CA GLU A 7 -3.84 -15.31 -23.51
C GLU A 7 -4.81 -16.00 -22.52
N ILE A 8 -4.40 -16.13 -21.24
CA ILE A 8 -5.27 -16.72 -20.23
C ILE A 8 -6.44 -15.76 -19.92
N LEU A 9 -6.20 -14.45 -19.81
CA LEU A 9 -7.24 -13.43 -19.61
C LEU A 9 -8.27 -13.50 -20.75
N GLU A 10 -7.85 -13.47 -22.01
CA GLU A 10 -8.72 -13.58 -23.19
C GLU A 10 -9.61 -14.83 -23.13
N SER A 11 -9.05 -15.97 -22.68
CA SER A 11 -9.82 -17.19 -22.53
C SER A 11 -10.91 -17.10 -21.45
N LYS A 12 -10.74 -16.23 -20.44
CA LYS A 12 -11.64 -16.09 -19.28
C LYS A 12 -12.67 -14.99 -19.43
N ILE A 13 -12.41 -13.95 -20.19
CA ILE A 13 -13.34 -12.82 -20.43
C ILE A 13 -14.70 -13.29 -20.96
N LYS A 14 -14.73 -14.40 -21.68
CA LYS A 14 -15.97 -14.99 -22.21
C LYS A 14 -16.94 -15.47 -21.11
N THR A 15 -16.40 -15.84 -19.94
CA THR A 15 -17.16 -16.49 -18.86
C THR A 15 -17.13 -15.75 -17.53
N HIS A 16 -16.23 -14.80 -17.36
CA HIS A 16 -16.03 -14.04 -16.14
C HIS A 16 -15.94 -12.54 -16.47
N LYS A 17 -16.20 -11.68 -15.49
CA LYS A 17 -16.32 -10.23 -15.70
C LYS A 17 -15.36 -9.40 -14.87
N LYS A 18 -14.94 -9.88 -13.70
CA LYS A 18 -14.11 -9.12 -12.76
C LYS A 18 -12.77 -9.81 -12.54
N PHE A 19 -11.70 -9.12 -12.95
CA PHE A 19 -10.34 -9.67 -12.97
C PHE A 19 -9.40 -8.87 -12.09
N LEU A 20 -8.60 -9.55 -11.29
CA LEU A 20 -7.61 -8.96 -10.42
C LEU A 20 -6.22 -9.52 -10.73
N PHE A 21 -5.28 -8.63 -11.03
CA PHE A 21 -3.86 -8.94 -11.16
C PHE A 21 -3.08 -8.30 -10.04
N GLU A 22 -2.18 -9.05 -9.42
CA GLU A 22 -1.23 -8.52 -8.45
C GLU A 22 0.19 -8.86 -8.86
N PHE A 23 0.99 -7.82 -9.03
CA PHE A 23 2.42 -7.90 -9.31
C PHE A 23 3.23 -7.45 -8.10
N ILE A 24 4.42 -8.02 -7.93
CA ILE A 24 5.34 -7.62 -6.87
C ILE A 24 5.95 -6.25 -7.16
N LYS A 25 6.34 -6.00 -8.42
CA LYS A 25 6.93 -4.73 -8.84
C LYS A 25 5.92 -3.80 -9.50
N LYS A 26 5.99 -2.52 -9.15
CA LYS A 26 5.21 -1.46 -9.81
C LYS A 26 5.48 -1.37 -11.30
N GLN A 27 6.72 -1.61 -11.72
CA GLN A 27 7.09 -1.57 -13.14
C GLN A 27 6.35 -2.66 -13.91
N SER A 28 6.37 -3.90 -13.42
CA SER A 28 5.67 -5.02 -14.07
C SER A 28 4.15 -4.79 -14.12
N ALA A 29 3.57 -4.24 -13.04
CA ALA A 29 2.17 -3.84 -13.01
C ALA A 29 1.86 -2.78 -14.06
N ARG A 30 2.69 -1.73 -14.18
CA ARG A 30 2.54 -0.65 -15.15
C ARG A 30 2.67 -1.14 -16.59
N GLU A 31 3.64 -1.99 -16.87
CA GLU A 31 3.85 -2.55 -18.22
C GLU A 31 2.64 -3.40 -18.63
N PHE A 32 2.15 -4.25 -17.74
CA PHE A 32 0.94 -5.04 -18.04
C PHE A 32 -0.32 -4.18 -18.13
N TYR A 33 -0.46 -3.14 -17.30
CA TYR A 33 -1.55 -2.17 -17.39
C TYR A 33 -1.60 -1.48 -18.76
N ASN A 34 -0.46 -1.04 -19.28
CA ASN A 34 -0.41 -0.40 -20.58
C ASN A 34 -0.85 -1.36 -21.71
N LEU A 35 -0.40 -2.62 -21.67
CA LEU A 35 -0.83 -3.64 -22.62
C LEU A 35 -2.34 -3.92 -22.53
N ALA A 36 -2.86 -4.06 -21.32
CA ALA A 36 -4.28 -4.36 -21.12
C ALA A 36 -5.17 -3.19 -21.53
N LYS A 37 -4.76 -1.94 -21.24
CA LYS A 37 -5.53 -0.74 -21.59
C LYS A 37 -5.68 -0.52 -23.10
N GLU A 38 -4.74 -1.01 -23.91
CA GLU A 38 -4.85 -0.94 -25.38
C GLU A 38 -5.92 -1.89 -25.94
N LYS A 39 -6.28 -2.94 -25.18
CA LYS A 39 -7.18 -4.02 -25.67
C LYS A 39 -8.54 -4.03 -24.99
N TYR A 40 -8.61 -3.58 -23.74
CA TYR A 40 -9.79 -3.73 -22.89
C TYR A 40 -10.26 -2.39 -22.33
N GLU A 41 -11.55 -2.28 -22.15
CA GLU A 41 -12.17 -1.16 -21.41
C GLU A 41 -12.16 -1.43 -19.90
N ASN A 42 -12.38 -0.38 -19.09
CA ASN A 42 -12.46 -0.46 -17.63
C ASN A 42 -11.25 -1.16 -16.98
N VAL A 43 -10.05 -0.80 -17.45
CA VAL A 43 -8.79 -1.26 -16.89
C VAL A 43 -8.24 -0.20 -15.95
N TYR A 44 -7.95 -0.58 -14.71
CA TYR A 44 -7.45 0.31 -13.66
C TYR A 44 -6.14 -0.22 -13.09
N GLU A 45 -5.20 0.69 -12.81
CA GLU A 45 -3.98 0.38 -12.08
C GLU A 45 -4.09 0.89 -10.64
N LEU A 46 -3.69 0.07 -9.65
CA LEU A 46 -3.61 0.44 -8.24
C LEU A 46 -2.23 0.20 -7.66
N SER A 47 -1.65 1.24 -7.09
CA SER A 47 -0.33 1.18 -6.45
C SER A 47 -0.26 2.09 -5.21
N GLY A 48 0.87 2.04 -4.50
CA GLY A 48 1.12 2.95 -3.37
C GLY A 48 1.35 4.42 -3.78
N ASP A 49 1.37 4.71 -5.09
CA ASP A 49 1.56 6.07 -5.63
C ASP A 49 0.23 6.75 -5.99
N ASP A 50 -0.89 6.03 -5.87
CA ASP A 50 -2.22 6.57 -6.09
C ASP A 50 -2.72 7.34 -4.85
N ASN A 51 -3.44 8.44 -5.07
CA ASN A 51 -4.13 9.14 -3.99
C ASN A 51 -5.32 8.32 -3.45
N LYS A 52 -5.81 8.67 -2.27
CA LYS A 52 -6.93 7.97 -1.62
C LYS A 52 -8.22 8.03 -2.44
N ALA A 53 -8.51 9.17 -3.11
CA ALA A 53 -9.73 9.35 -3.89
C ALA A 53 -9.77 8.37 -5.07
N TYR A 54 -8.69 8.27 -5.83
CA TYR A 54 -8.57 7.34 -6.93
C TYR A 54 -8.72 5.87 -6.48
N ARG A 55 -8.04 5.50 -5.39
CA ARG A 55 -8.18 4.13 -4.85
C ARG A 55 -9.62 3.81 -4.46
N GLN A 56 -10.28 4.73 -3.76
CA GLN A 56 -11.68 4.54 -3.37
C GLN A 56 -12.61 4.45 -4.58
N HIS A 57 -12.38 5.29 -5.59
CA HIS A 57 -13.11 5.26 -6.86
C HIS A 57 -12.99 3.89 -7.54
N VAL A 58 -11.78 3.34 -7.69
CA VAL A 58 -11.58 2.01 -8.31
C VAL A 58 -12.25 0.90 -7.49
N ILE A 59 -12.21 0.98 -6.15
CA ILE A 59 -12.90 0.03 -5.27
C ILE A 59 -14.42 0.11 -5.50
N ASN A 60 -14.99 1.30 -5.61
CA ASN A 60 -16.42 1.47 -5.89
C ASN A 60 -16.76 0.93 -7.28
N LYS A 61 -15.98 1.26 -8.30
CA LYS A 61 -16.10 0.70 -9.65
C LYS A 61 -16.07 -0.83 -9.66
N SER A 62 -15.24 -1.45 -8.83
CA SER A 62 -15.20 -2.92 -8.73
C SER A 62 -16.51 -3.55 -8.24
N LYS A 63 -17.34 -2.77 -7.53
CA LYS A 63 -18.65 -3.21 -7.04
C LYS A 63 -19.78 -2.93 -8.05
N GLU A 64 -19.71 -1.77 -8.70
CA GLU A 64 -20.76 -1.24 -9.58
C GLU A 64 -20.64 -1.78 -11.01
N ASP A 65 -19.45 -1.80 -11.58
CA ASP A 65 -19.22 -2.17 -12.97
C ASP A 65 -19.43 -3.66 -13.19
N GLU A 66 -20.09 -3.99 -14.29
CA GLU A 66 -20.26 -5.38 -14.72
C GLU A 66 -18.92 -6.00 -15.15
N PHE A 67 -18.12 -5.26 -15.93
CA PHE A 67 -16.79 -5.69 -16.38
C PHE A 67 -15.72 -4.76 -15.86
N ILE A 68 -14.67 -5.33 -15.25
CA ILE A 68 -13.52 -4.58 -14.73
C ILE A 68 -12.25 -5.43 -14.66
N ILE A 69 -11.13 -4.82 -15.01
CA ILE A 69 -9.78 -5.37 -14.81
C ILE A 69 -9.01 -4.44 -13.87
N ILE A 70 -8.58 -4.97 -12.73
CA ILE A 70 -7.72 -4.24 -11.78
C ILE A 70 -6.33 -4.86 -11.81
N ILE A 71 -5.33 -4.03 -12.06
CA ILE A 71 -3.91 -4.40 -12.06
C ILE A 71 -3.25 -3.67 -10.90
N ALA A 72 -2.77 -4.39 -9.90
CA ALA A 72 -2.34 -3.82 -8.64
C ALA A 72 -0.98 -4.33 -8.19
N THR A 73 -0.40 -3.64 -7.23
CA THR A 73 0.63 -4.17 -6.34
C THR A 73 -0.01 -4.58 -5.01
N GLN A 74 0.78 -4.88 -3.97
CA GLN A 74 0.32 -5.37 -2.65
C GLN A 74 -0.66 -4.43 -1.92
N VAL A 75 -0.99 -3.27 -2.48
CA VAL A 75 -1.95 -2.30 -1.88
C VAL A 75 -3.37 -2.86 -1.72
N ILE A 76 -3.67 -3.99 -2.35
CA ILE A 76 -4.97 -4.67 -2.28
C ILE A 76 -5.02 -5.79 -1.24
N GLU A 77 -3.88 -6.20 -0.66
CA GLU A 77 -3.83 -7.32 0.28
C GLU A 77 -4.56 -7.01 1.58
N ALA A 78 -4.46 -5.79 2.10
CA ALA A 78 -5.07 -5.40 3.37
C ALA A 78 -6.07 -4.24 3.24
N GLY A 79 -7.18 -4.31 3.96
CA GLY A 79 -8.15 -3.20 4.10
C GLY A 79 -8.99 -2.88 2.87
N VAL A 80 -8.92 -3.68 1.79
CA VAL A 80 -9.67 -3.44 0.56
C VAL A 80 -10.83 -4.42 0.46
N ASP A 81 -12.04 -3.89 0.25
CA ASP A 81 -13.27 -4.66 0.13
C ASP A 81 -13.69 -4.81 -1.33
N ILE A 82 -13.10 -5.81 -2.00
CA ILE A 82 -13.41 -6.19 -3.39
C ILE A 82 -13.76 -7.68 -3.47
N ASP A 83 -14.55 -8.04 -4.46
CA ASP A 83 -14.99 -9.41 -4.74
C ASP A 83 -14.88 -9.70 -6.23
N MET A 84 -13.77 -10.30 -6.63
CA MET A 84 -13.42 -10.53 -8.04
C MET A 84 -13.74 -11.96 -8.45
N ASP A 85 -13.79 -12.23 -9.78
CA ASP A 85 -14.12 -13.56 -10.30
C ASP A 85 -12.88 -14.42 -10.54
N VAL A 86 -11.83 -13.80 -11.09
CA VAL A 86 -10.59 -14.48 -11.44
C VAL A 86 -9.41 -13.64 -10.95
N GLY A 87 -8.43 -14.29 -10.32
CA GLY A 87 -7.22 -13.67 -9.84
C GLY A 87 -5.97 -14.17 -10.56
N PHE A 88 -5.00 -13.28 -10.71
CA PHE A 88 -3.66 -13.57 -11.22
C PHE A 88 -2.65 -12.94 -10.25
N LYS A 89 -1.81 -13.75 -9.61
CA LYS A 89 -0.87 -13.27 -8.60
C LYS A 89 0.54 -13.71 -8.89
N ASP A 90 1.47 -12.76 -8.88
CA ASP A 90 2.89 -13.04 -8.85
C ASP A 90 3.27 -13.62 -7.49
N ILE A 91 3.99 -14.74 -7.48
CA ILE A 91 4.30 -15.51 -6.27
C ILE A 91 5.16 -14.66 -5.32
N SER A 92 4.72 -14.54 -4.07
CA SER A 92 5.39 -13.75 -3.04
C SER A 92 5.61 -14.55 -1.75
N THR A 93 4.82 -14.29 -0.72
CA THR A 93 4.81 -15.03 0.56
C THR A 93 3.54 -15.83 0.70
N LEU A 94 3.59 -16.98 1.35
CA LEU A 94 2.45 -17.89 1.42
C LEU A 94 1.21 -17.28 2.07
N ASP A 95 1.39 -16.42 3.05
CA ASP A 95 0.30 -15.66 3.69
C ASP A 95 -0.23 -14.53 2.79
N GLY A 96 0.62 -13.90 1.96
CA GLY A 96 0.19 -12.97 0.91
C GLY A 96 -0.69 -13.66 -0.14
N GLU A 97 -0.35 -14.89 -0.52
CA GLU A 97 -1.18 -15.71 -1.42
C GLU A 97 -2.57 -15.97 -0.83
N GLU A 98 -2.63 -16.31 0.45
CA GLU A 98 -3.90 -16.53 1.14
C GLU A 98 -4.75 -15.25 1.22
N GLN A 99 -4.13 -14.11 1.51
CA GLN A 99 -4.83 -12.82 1.55
C GLN A 99 -5.38 -12.44 0.18
N PHE A 100 -4.62 -12.66 -0.89
CA PHE A 100 -5.07 -12.43 -2.25
C PHE A 100 -6.23 -13.35 -2.64
N MET A 101 -6.15 -14.63 -2.33
CA MET A 101 -7.25 -15.58 -2.58
C MET A 101 -8.54 -15.14 -1.89
N GLY A 102 -8.45 -14.52 -0.72
CA GLY A 102 -9.58 -13.92 -0.02
C GLY A 102 -10.25 -12.72 -0.73
N ARG A 103 -9.72 -12.26 -1.87
CA ARG A 103 -10.34 -11.23 -2.74
C ARG A 103 -11.08 -11.84 -3.94
N ILE A 104 -10.90 -13.13 -4.18
CA ILE A 104 -11.52 -13.84 -5.30
C ILE A 104 -12.69 -14.67 -4.77
N ASN A 105 -13.90 -14.41 -5.32
CA ASN A 105 -15.12 -15.05 -4.83
C ASN A 105 -15.28 -14.94 -3.29
N ARG A 106 -15.00 -13.75 -2.78
CA ARG A 106 -15.04 -13.47 -1.33
C ARG A 106 -16.39 -13.81 -0.70
N SER A 107 -17.46 -13.61 -1.44
CA SER A 107 -18.82 -13.95 -1.00
C SER A 107 -19.14 -15.45 -1.06
N CYS A 108 -18.25 -16.29 -1.63
CA CYS A 108 -18.46 -17.72 -1.90
C CYS A 108 -19.73 -18.02 -2.72
N ARG A 109 -20.21 -17.07 -3.52
CA ARG A 109 -21.47 -17.19 -4.31
C ARG A 109 -21.23 -17.39 -5.80
N LYS A 110 -19.99 -17.25 -6.27
CA LYS A 110 -19.65 -17.32 -7.69
C LYS A 110 -19.13 -18.72 -8.03
N SER A 111 -19.65 -19.31 -9.11
CA SER A 111 -19.15 -20.58 -9.63
C SER A 111 -17.97 -20.37 -10.57
N GLY A 112 -17.03 -21.31 -10.56
CA GLY A 112 -15.92 -21.32 -11.53
C GLY A 112 -14.79 -20.33 -11.27
N SER A 113 -14.81 -19.58 -10.17
CA SER A 113 -13.75 -18.67 -9.77
C SER A 113 -12.42 -19.38 -9.63
N LYS A 114 -11.33 -18.75 -10.10
CA LYS A 114 -9.99 -19.34 -10.12
C LYS A 114 -8.92 -18.31 -9.78
N VAL A 115 -7.83 -18.78 -9.18
CA VAL A 115 -6.61 -18.02 -9.00
C VAL A 115 -5.48 -18.68 -9.77
N TYR A 116 -4.76 -17.89 -10.55
CA TYR A 116 -3.57 -18.28 -11.29
C TYR A 116 -2.35 -17.66 -10.63
N PHE A 117 -1.43 -18.49 -10.17
CA PHE A 117 -0.16 -18.04 -9.66
C PHE A 117 0.90 -18.12 -10.76
N PHE A 118 1.70 -17.08 -10.89
CA PHE A 118 2.82 -17.02 -11.83
C PHE A 118 4.08 -16.52 -11.09
N ASN A 119 5.25 -16.76 -11.64
CA ASN A 119 6.52 -16.33 -11.05
C ASN A 119 7.24 -15.48 -12.10
N MET A 120 7.19 -14.16 -11.93
CA MET A 120 7.76 -13.20 -12.87
C MET A 120 8.83 -12.35 -12.22
N ASP A 121 8.52 -11.77 -11.07
CA ASP A 121 9.39 -10.86 -10.37
C ASP A 121 10.18 -11.57 -9.26
N ASP A 122 11.42 -11.13 -9.05
CA ASP A 122 12.25 -11.62 -7.94
C ASP A 122 11.78 -10.96 -6.63
N VAL A 123 11.06 -11.74 -5.83
CA VAL A 123 10.49 -11.30 -4.55
C VAL A 123 11.55 -10.85 -3.56
N ALA A 124 12.75 -11.46 -3.55
CA ALA A 124 13.81 -11.13 -2.62
C ALA A 124 14.36 -9.70 -2.81
N LYS A 125 14.23 -9.14 -4.02
CA LYS A 125 14.64 -7.75 -4.28
C LYS A 125 13.72 -6.72 -3.65
N ILE A 126 12.46 -7.08 -3.38
CA ILE A 126 11.43 -6.19 -2.82
C ILE A 126 11.26 -6.44 -1.31
N TYR A 127 11.11 -7.69 -0.91
CA TYR A 127 10.91 -8.11 0.49
C TYR A 127 12.26 -8.43 1.17
N ARG A 128 13.21 -7.49 1.07
CA ARG A 128 14.53 -7.64 1.68
C ARG A 128 14.40 -8.01 3.15
N ASP A 129 15.20 -8.99 3.60
CA ASP A 129 15.25 -9.43 4.99
C ASP A 129 13.95 -10.05 5.56
N ASP A 130 12.94 -10.31 4.74
CA ASP A 130 11.75 -11.02 5.18
C ASP A 130 12.07 -12.50 5.43
N ASN A 131 11.77 -12.97 6.64
CA ASN A 131 12.07 -14.34 7.06
C ASN A 131 11.16 -15.40 6.41
N ARG A 132 10.14 -14.98 5.67
CA ARG A 132 9.20 -15.84 4.93
C ARG A 132 9.67 -16.16 3.52
N LEU A 133 10.75 -15.53 3.05
CA LEU A 133 11.30 -15.78 1.72
C LEU A 133 11.81 -17.21 1.57
N GLY A 134 11.53 -17.81 0.42
CA GLY A 134 11.87 -19.21 0.12
C GLY A 134 10.84 -20.23 0.58
N PHE A 135 9.79 -19.81 1.31
CA PHE A 135 8.66 -20.63 1.70
C PHE A 135 7.42 -20.28 0.84
N ASP A 136 7.51 -20.53 -0.46
CA ASP A 136 6.57 -20.05 -1.46
C ASP A 136 6.05 -21.17 -2.38
N LEU A 137 5.13 -20.83 -3.29
CA LEU A 137 4.45 -21.77 -4.18
C LEU A 137 5.34 -22.38 -5.27
N THR A 138 6.62 -22.03 -5.37
CA THR A 138 7.55 -22.72 -6.26
C THR A 138 7.80 -24.15 -5.78
N HIS A 139 7.63 -24.40 -4.49
CA HIS A 139 7.76 -25.72 -3.86
C HIS A 139 6.41 -26.42 -3.64
N GLU A 140 6.33 -27.70 -3.96
CA GLU A 140 5.10 -28.49 -3.83
C GLU A 140 4.57 -28.55 -2.40
N LYS A 141 5.45 -28.56 -1.38
CA LYS A 141 5.11 -28.55 0.02
C LYS A 141 4.18 -27.37 0.35
N TYR A 142 4.55 -26.14 -0.05
CA TYR A 142 3.77 -24.95 0.29
C TYR A 142 2.50 -24.82 -0.54
N ARG A 143 2.45 -25.43 -1.75
CA ARG A 143 1.20 -25.58 -2.51
C ARG A 143 0.19 -26.46 -1.73
N LYS A 144 0.66 -27.55 -1.09
CA LYS A 144 -0.18 -28.41 -0.24
C LYS A 144 -0.65 -27.68 1.01
N ILE A 145 0.26 -26.97 1.69
CA ILE A 145 -0.06 -26.15 2.87
C ILE A 145 -1.15 -25.10 2.52
N LEU A 146 -0.98 -24.34 1.44
CA LEU A 146 -1.98 -23.37 1.00
C LEU A 146 -3.32 -24.00 0.69
N LYS A 147 -3.32 -25.16 -0.02
CA LYS A 147 -4.53 -25.89 -0.38
C LYS A 147 -5.28 -26.43 0.84
N ASN A 148 -4.55 -27.00 1.80
CA ASN A 148 -5.13 -27.64 2.98
C ASN A 148 -5.35 -26.65 4.14
N LYS A 149 -4.82 -25.42 4.03
CA LYS A 149 -4.84 -24.40 5.10
C LYS A 149 -4.05 -24.79 6.34
N GLU A 150 -3.00 -25.59 6.19
CA GLU A 150 -2.13 -26.11 7.26
C GLU A 150 -1.00 -25.13 7.62
N PHE A 151 -1.33 -23.85 7.80
CA PHE A 151 -0.36 -22.77 8.06
C PHE A 151 0.47 -22.96 9.33
N GLY A 152 0.04 -23.81 10.27
CA GLY A 152 0.82 -24.12 11.46
C GLY A 152 2.21 -24.68 11.16
N GLU A 153 2.34 -25.55 10.13
CA GLU A 153 3.64 -26.07 9.69
C GLU A 153 4.51 -24.96 9.06
N TYR A 154 3.92 -24.13 8.21
CA TYR A 154 4.59 -23.00 7.60
C TYR A 154 5.17 -22.03 8.65
N TYR A 155 4.37 -21.60 9.62
CA TYR A 155 4.83 -20.70 10.67
C TYR A 155 5.88 -21.32 11.58
N LYS A 156 5.84 -22.62 11.80
CA LYS A 156 6.89 -23.31 12.56
C LYS A 156 8.25 -23.15 11.87
N GLU A 157 8.33 -23.37 10.56
CA GLU A 157 9.56 -23.20 9.80
C GLU A 157 10.05 -21.74 9.78
N VAL A 158 9.13 -20.78 9.62
CA VAL A 158 9.47 -19.36 9.70
C VAL A 158 10.05 -18.99 11.06
N LEU A 159 9.46 -19.52 12.16
CA LEU A 159 9.95 -19.29 13.51
C LEU A 159 11.34 -19.92 13.74
N GLU A 160 11.61 -21.08 13.16
CA GLU A 160 12.95 -21.71 13.23
C GLU A 160 14.02 -20.85 12.54
N VAL A 161 13.68 -20.21 11.40
CA VAL A 161 14.58 -19.24 10.74
C VAL A 161 14.83 -18.03 11.62
N ILE A 162 13.78 -17.46 12.23
CA ILE A 162 13.88 -16.30 13.12
C ILE A 162 14.76 -16.63 14.33
N GLN A 163 14.57 -17.80 14.95
CA GLN A 163 15.38 -18.26 16.07
C GLN A 163 16.84 -18.42 15.68
N THR A 164 17.12 -19.06 14.53
CA THR A 164 18.48 -19.26 14.03
C THR A 164 19.17 -17.94 13.74
N LYS A 165 18.49 -16.97 13.15
CA LYS A 165 19.03 -15.63 12.92
C LYS A 165 19.29 -14.89 14.23
N GLY A 166 18.38 -14.99 15.21
CA GLY A 166 18.55 -14.40 16.53
C GLY A 166 19.79 -14.93 17.28
N LEU A 167 20.03 -16.23 17.21
CA LEU A 167 21.22 -16.86 17.80
C LEU A 167 22.53 -16.38 17.13
N ARG A 168 22.54 -16.22 15.81
CA ARG A 168 23.73 -15.74 15.06
C ARG A 168 24.04 -14.27 15.39
N TYR A 169 23.04 -13.42 15.58
CA TYR A 169 23.22 -12.00 15.86
C TYR A 169 23.94 -11.73 17.20
N ASN A 170 23.74 -12.60 18.17
CA ASN A 170 24.33 -12.50 19.52
C ASN A 170 25.60 -13.33 19.71
N ASN A 171 26.30 -13.74 18.65
CA ASN A 171 27.47 -14.62 18.70
C ASN A 171 27.24 -15.91 19.53
N GLY A 172 25.98 -16.37 19.62
CA GLY A 172 25.61 -17.56 20.38
C GLY A 172 25.62 -17.41 21.91
N LEU A 173 25.83 -16.21 22.45
CA LEU A 173 26.03 -15.98 23.89
C LEU A 173 24.72 -15.72 24.65
N LEU A 174 23.72 -15.13 24.01
CA LEU A 174 22.41 -14.86 24.63
C LEU A 174 21.28 -15.07 23.61
N THR A 175 20.20 -15.70 24.02
CA THR A 175 18.97 -15.73 23.23
C THR A 175 18.29 -14.35 23.26
N ASN A 176 17.40 -14.06 22.32
CA ASN A 176 16.58 -12.84 22.37
C ASN A 176 15.79 -12.77 23.69
N TYR A 177 15.37 -13.91 24.20
CA TYR A 177 14.67 -14.01 25.50
C TYR A 177 15.57 -13.59 26.67
N ASP A 178 16.81 -14.10 26.73
CA ASP A 178 17.76 -13.76 27.80
C ASP A 178 18.11 -12.27 27.78
N ASN A 179 18.31 -11.70 26.59
CA ASN A 179 18.55 -10.26 26.44
C ASN A 179 17.34 -9.44 26.92
N PHE A 180 16.12 -9.85 26.58
CA PHE A 180 14.90 -9.19 27.02
C PHE A 180 14.73 -9.29 28.55
N ALA A 181 15.02 -10.46 29.14
CA ALA A 181 14.98 -10.65 30.58
C ALA A 181 16.00 -9.75 31.33
N GLU A 182 17.20 -9.60 30.78
CA GLU A 182 18.22 -8.68 31.34
C GLU A 182 17.78 -7.21 31.22
N LEU A 183 17.18 -6.79 30.13
CA LEU A 183 16.62 -5.46 29.98
C LEU A 183 15.50 -5.18 31.00
N LEU A 184 14.63 -6.15 31.27
CA LEU A 184 13.59 -6.08 32.30
C LEU A 184 14.20 -5.92 33.70
N LYS A 185 15.19 -6.75 34.05
CA LYS A 185 15.90 -6.67 35.36
C LYS A 185 16.54 -5.28 35.58
N LYS A 186 17.06 -4.68 34.50
CA LYS A 186 17.71 -3.36 34.54
C LYS A 186 16.70 -2.20 34.41
N LEU A 187 15.38 -2.49 34.27
CA LEU A 187 14.32 -1.50 34.03
C LEU A 187 14.60 -0.58 32.83
N ASN A 188 15.30 -1.11 31.82
CA ASN A 188 15.67 -0.35 30.62
C ASN A 188 14.51 -0.29 29.64
N TYR A 189 13.44 0.42 30.02
CA TYR A 189 12.21 0.53 29.22
C TYR A 189 12.42 1.09 27.83
N LYS A 190 13.45 1.94 27.63
CA LYS A 190 13.76 2.51 26.31
C LYS A 190 14.21 1.43 25.32
N GLU A 191 15.12 0.56 25.73
CA GLU A 191 15.58 -0.54 24.88
C GLU A 191 14.51 -1.65 24.76
N ILE A 192 13.71 -1.87 25.80
CA ILE A 192 12.54 -2.77 25.72
C ILE A 192 11.57 -2.30 24.65
N ALA A 193 11.16 -1.02 24.68
CA ALA A 193 10.26 -0.45 23.69
C ALA A 193 10.84 -0.58 22.26
N LYS A 194 12.12 -0.33 22.09
CA LYS A 194 12.84 -0.48 20.81
C LYS A 194 12.85 -1.93 20.31
N THR A 195 13.11 -2.89 21.22
CA THR A 195 13.13 -4.32 20.91
C THR A 195 11.74 -4.85 20.55
N MET A 196 10.68 -4.30 21.16
CA MET A 196 9.29 -4.68 20.90
C MET A 196 8.69 -3.98 19.67
N THR A 197 9.41 -3.10 19.01
CA THR A 197 8.93 -2.43 17.80
C THR A 197 8.85 -3.45 16.66
N LEU A 198 7.63 -3.82 16.25
CA LEU A 198 7.39 -4.80 15.18
C LEU A 198 7.74 -4.24 13.79
N ILE A 199 7.49 -2.96 13.60
CA ILE A 199 7.76 -2.26 12.33
C ILE A 199 8.72 -1.11 12.62
N ASN A 200 10.00 -1.33 12.36
CA ASN A 200 11.06 -0.34 12.57
C ASN A 200 11.23 0.59 11.36
N SER A 201 10.14 0.91 10.67
CA SER A 201 10.16 1.86 9.57
C SER A 201 9.64 3.21 10.05
N GLN A 202 10.51 4.20 10.12
CA GLN A 202 10.07 5.58 10.18
C GLN A 202 9.63 5.99 8.77
N ASN A 203 8.54 6.76 8.72
CA ASN A 203 8.00 7.24 7.47
C ASN A 203 8.05 8.76 7.45
N PHE A 204 8.35 9.31 6.29
CA PHE A 204 8.09 10.74 6.03
C PHE A 204 6.70 10.87 5.41
N THR A 205 5.86 11.66 6.05
CA THR A 205 4.51 11.94 5.55
C THR A 205 4.53 13.25 4.77
N LEU A 206 4.48 13.15 3.44
CA LEU A 206 4.52 14.29 2.53
C LEU A 206 3.10 14.80 2.29
N TYR A 207 2.94 16.11 2.23
CA TYR A 207 1.70 16.76 1.83
C TYR A 207 1.90 17.55 0.55
N PHE A 208 1.11 17.24 -0.48
CA PHE A 208 1.14 17.89 -1.78
C PHE A 208 -0.18 18.67 -2.00
N PRO A 209 -0.18 20.00 -2.07
CA PRO A 209 -1.39 20.82 -2.12
C PRO A 209 -1.97 20.96 -3.55
N PHE A 210 -2.17 19.83 -4.26
CA PHE A 210 -2.75 19.85 -5.62
C PHE A 210 -4.29 20.01 -5.59
N MET A 211 -4.88 20.13 -6.78
CA MET A 211 -6.32 20.19 -6.96
C MET A 211 -6.88 18.81 -7.30
N ILE A 212 -8.06 18.48 -6.76
CA ILE A 212 -8.78 17.23 -7.06
C ILE A 212 -10.14 17.59 -7.65
N ASP A 213 -10.41 17.12 -8.86
CA ASP A 213 -11.75 17.17 -9.46
C ASP A 213 -12.63 16.10 -8.81
N ILE A 214 -13.40 16.51 -7.81
CA ILE A 214 -14.26 15.61 -7.04
C ILE A 214 -15.37 14.98 -7.88
N SER A 215 -15.75 15.59 -9.01
CA SER A 215 -16.81 15.07 -9.89
C SER A 215 -16.39 13.75 -10.58
N GLN A 216 -15.10 13.49 -10.70
CA GLN A 216 -14.57 12.27 -11.28
C GLN A 216 -14.62 11.07 -10.31
N TYR A 217 -14.86 11.30 -9.01
CA TYR A 217 -14.75 10.29 -7.96
C TYR A 217 -16.08 10.05 -7.24
N ASN A 218 -17.07 9.55 -7.97
CA ASN A 218 -18.35 9.19 -7.40
C ASN A 218 -18.24 8.15 -6.28
N GLY A 219 -19.06 8.30 -5.23
CA GLY A 219 -19.12 7.37 -4.11
C GLY A 219 -17.98 7.50 -3.08
N VAL A 220 -17.13 8.53 -3.18
CA VAL A 220 -16.20 8.91 -2.11
C VAL A 220 -16.98 9.71 -1.07
N LYS A 221 -17.27 9.10 0.08
CA LYS A 221 -18.15 9.66 1.13
C LYS A 221 -17.72 11.04 1.60
N GLU A 222 -16.42 11.28 1.68
CA GLU A 222 -15.88 12.56 2.11
C GLU A 222 -16.19 13.70 1.13
N PHE A 223 -16.63 13.39 -0.10
CA PHE A 223 -16.96 14.37 -1.14
C PHE A 223 -18.45 14.69 -1.20
N GLU A 224 -19.32 13.88 -0.59
CA GLU A 224 -20.78 14.02 -0.70
C GLU A 224 -21.34 15.33 -0.12
N ASN A 225 -20.70 15.90 0.92
CA ASN A 225 -21.12 17.13 1.59
C ASN A 225 -19.91 18.00 1.93
N ILE A 226 -19.05 18.24 0.94
CA ILE A 226 -17.84 19.02 1.16
C ILE A 226 -18.18 20.50 1.32
N ASP A 227 -17.61 21.16 2.32
CA ASP A 227 -17.78 22.59 2.54
C ASP A 227 -17.14 23.38 1.38
N GLU A 228 -17.89 24.33 0.82
CA GLU A 228 -17.44 25.21 -0.27
C GLU A 228 -16.15 25.96 0.06
N ASN A 229 -15.85 26.18 1.33
CA ASN A 229 -14.60 26.76 1.79
C ASN A 229 -13.36 25.98 1.38
N TYR A 230 -13.49 24.66 1.15
CA TYR A 230 -12.39 23.82 0.66
C TYR A 230 -12.31 23.76 -0.87
N LEU A 231 -13.30 24.33 -1.57
CA LEU A 231 -13.37 24.26 -3.02
C LEU A 231 -12.79 25.53 -3.68
N ASN A 232 -12.25 25.33 -4.86
CA ASN A 232 -11.80 26.40 -5.76
C ASN A 232 -12.28 26.06 -7.18
N GLY A 233 -13.29 26.79 -7.68
CA GLY A 233 -13.88 26.51 -8.98
C GLY A 233 -14.50 25.10 -9.12
N GLY A 234 -15.03 24.54 -8.02
CA GLY A 234 -15.58 23.17 -7.98
C GLY A 234 -14.57 22.06 -7.73
N LEU A 235 -13.27 22.38 -7.71
CA LEU A 235 -12.19 21.45 -7.39
C LEU A 235 -11.87 21.52 -5.89
N LEU A 236 -11.58 20.38 -5.27
CA LEU A 236 -11.06 20.33 -3.90
C LEU A 236 -9.62 20.84 -3.87
N ASP A 237 -9.41 21.92 -3.13
CA ASP A 237 -8.14 22.67 -3.06
C ASP A 237 -7.30 22.19 -1.86
N GLY A 238 -6.24 21.45 -2.15
CA GLY A 238 -5.33 20.95 -1.10
C GLY A 238 -4.65 22.06 -0.31
N LYS A 239 -4.46 23.26 -0.90
CA LYS A 239 -3.89 24.40 -0.17
C LYS A 239 -4.87 24.94 0.86
N LYS A 240 -6.16 25.05 0.53
CA LYS A 240 -7.21 25.46 1.46
C LYS A 240 -7.37 24.46 2.62
N VAL A 241 -7.34 23.16 2.32
CA VAL A 241 -7.38 22.10 3.35
C VAL A 241 -6.17 22.23 4.28
N TRP A 242 -4.98 22.46 3.76
CA TRP A 242 -3.78 22.67 4.54
C TRP A 242 -3.84 23.92 5.43
N ASP A 243 -4.35 25.02 4.92
CA ASP A 243 -4.46 26.25 5.69
C ASP A 243 -5.47 26.12 6.83
N GLU A 244 -6.57 25.39 6.65
CA GLU A 244 -7.48 25.06 7.75
C GLU A 244 -6.84 24.08 8.76
N PHE A 245 -6.03 23.12 8.32
CA PHE A 245 -5.27 22.26 9.24
C PHE A 245 -4.35 23.07 10.17
N LYS A 246 -3.66 24.08 9.64
CA LYS A 246 -2.82 24.96 10.47
C LYS A 246 -3.61 25.74 11.51
N LYS A 247 -4.81 26.23 11.17
CA LYS A 247 -5.67 26.99 12.07
C LYS A 247 -6.26 26.17 13.24
N LEU A 248 -6.18 24.82 13.17
CA LEU A 248 -6.64 23.98 14.28
C LEU A 248 -5.97 24.31 15.61
N ASN A 249 -4.72 24.75 15.59
CA ASN A 249 -3.97 25.13 16.80
C ASN A 249 -4.50 26.40 17.47
N ASP A 250 -5.21 27.26 16.72
CA ASP A 250 -5.77 28.52 17.24
C ASP A 250 -7.11 28.31 17.98
N ILE A 251 -7.69 27.12 17.86
CA ILE A 251 -8.99 26.75 18.45
C ILE A 251 -8.78 26.45 19.96
N LYS A 252 -9.28 27.31 20.83
CA LYS A 252 -9.16 27.17 22.30
C LYS A 252 -10.04 26.02 22.84
N SER A 253 -11.24 25.81 22.29
CA SER A 253 -12.12 24.74 22.74
C SER A 253 -11.60 23.39 22.30
N PHE A 254 -11.27 22.52 23.26
CA PHE A 254 -10.78 21.16 22.99
C PHE A 254 -11.77 20.33 22.15
N THR A 255 -13.05 20.32 22.55
CA THR A 255 -14.10 19.54 21.86
C THR A 255 -14.28 19.99 20.40
N LEU A 256 -14.35 21.32 20.19
CA LEU A 256 -14.48 21.88 18.85
C LEU A 256 -13.25 21.59 17.98
N ARG A 257 -12.05 21.66 18.58
CA ARG A 257 -10.80 21.37 17.89
C ARG A 257 -10.75 19.92 17.45
N GLU A 258 -11.07 18.95 18.33
CA GLU A 258 -11.03 17.52 17.98
C GLU A 258 -12.09 17.16 16.92
N PHE A 259 -13.28 17.77 17.01
CA PHE A 259 -14.31 17.58 15.96
C PHE A 259 -13.82 18.08 14.59
N LYS A 260 -13.33 19.32 14.51
CA LYS A 260 -12.79 19.87 13.25
C LYS A 260 -11.58 19.10 12.76
N LYS A 261 -10.69 18.68 13.67
CA LYS A 261 -9.50 17.89 13.35
C LYS A 261 -9.84 16.57 12.69
N SER A 262 -10.87 15.86 13.16
CA SER A 262 -11.34 14.61 12.55
C SER A 262 -11.75 14.83 11.10
N HIS A 263 -12.55 15.87 10.83
CA HIS A 263 -12.99 16.21 9.48
C HIS A 263 -11.83 16.63 8.57
N ILE A 264 -10.98 17.56 9.03
CA ILE A 264 -9.84 18.05 8.25
C ILE A 264 -8.85 16.91 7.98
N ASN A 265 -8.57 16.03 8.94
CA ASN A 265 -7.68 14.89 8.74
C ASN A 265 -8.21 13.92 7.68
N SER A 266 -9.53 13.75 7.56
CA SER A 266 -10.11 12.92 6.50
C SER A 266 -9.84 13.50 5.11
N LEU A 267 -9.88 14.82 4.96
CA LEU A 267 -9.55 15.52 3.71
C LEU A 267 -8.04 15.55 3.44
N MET A 268 -7.21 15.75 4.48
CA MET A 268 -5.74 15.73 4.36
C MET A 268 -5.23 14.45 3.71
N GLN A 269 -5.87 13.30 3.96
CA GLN A 269 -5.47 12.00 3.42
C GLN A 269 -5.48 11.92 1.89
N PHE A 270 -6.27 12.76 1.21
CA PHE A 270 -6.32 12.81 -0.25
C PHE A 270 -5.06 13.43 -0.88
N PHE A 271 -4.33 14.21 -0.09
CA PHE A 271 -3.14 14.97 -0.50
C PHE A 271 -1.85 14.41 0.11
N THR A 272 -1.95 13.30 0.84
CA THR A 272 -0.85 12.77 1.64
C THR A 272 -0.26 11.52 1.00
N PHE A 273 1.07 11.50 0.90
CA PHE A 273 1.85 10.36 0.44
C PHE A 273 2.96 10.05 1.44
N THR A 274 3.37 8.79 1.49
CA THR A 274 4.36 8.33 2.45
C THR A 274 5.62 7.85 1.75
N ILE A 275 6.79 8.25 2.25
CA ILE A 275 8.09 7.71 1.86
C ILE A 275 8.69 6.96 3.04
N LEU A 276 9.16 5.73 2.80
CA LEU A 276 9.86 4.93 3.78
C LEU A 276 11.23 5.54 4.08
N LYS A 277 11.56 5.65 5.35
CA LYS A 277 12.89 6.01 5.84
C LYS A 277 13.67 4.73 6.11
N PHE A 278 14.63 4.43 5.27
CA PHE A 278 15.42 3.20 5.36
C PHE A 278 16.52 3.25 6.42
N ASN A 279 16.97 4.45 6.81
CA ASN A 279 17.97 4.63 7.87
C ASN A 279 17.85 6.03 8.52
N GLU A 280 18.44 6.19 9.71
CA GLU A 280 18.37 7.46 10.45
C GLU A 280 19.04 8.64 9.75
N LYS A 281 19.99 8.39 8.86
CA LYS A 281 20.72 9.42 8.11
C LYS A 281 20.02 9.84 6.82
N GLN A 282 18.96 9.13 6.43
CA GLN A 282 18.20 9.47 5.22
C GLN A 282 17.49 10.81 5.42
N LYS A 283 17.83 11.75 4.56
CA LYS A 283 17.14 13.05 4.46
C LYS A 283 15.94 12.93 3.52
N ILE A 284 14.94 13.77 3.74
CA ILE A 284 13.87 13.98 2.78
C ILE A 284 14.44 14.71 1.57
N PRO A 285 14.19 14.25 0.34
CA PRO A 285 14.80 14.85 -0.86
C PRO A 285 14.45 16.33 -1.05
N TYR A 286 13.17 16.70 -0.83
CA TYR A 286 12.68 18.06 -1.01
C TYR A 286 11.42 18.30 -0.20
N PHE A 287 11.34 19.43 0.50
CA PHE A 287 10.11 19.94 1.12
C PHE A 287 10.28 21.44 1.43
N SER A 288 9.18 22.17 1.52
CA SER A 288 9.22 23.61 1.81
C SER A 288 9.32 23.89 3.31
N TYR A 289 8.54 23.20 4.10
CA TYR A 289 8.57 23.28 5.58
C TYR A 289 7.83 22.09 6.20
N GLU A 290 8.07 21.86 7.50
CA GLU A 290 7.38 20.87 8.31
C GLU A 290 6.34 21.54 9.21
N PHE A 291 5.15 20.90 9.34
CA PHE A 291 4.13 21.32 10.30
C PHE A 291 3.24 20.13 10.71
N GLY A 292 3.06 19.95 12.01
CA GLY A 292 2.18 18.91 12.55
C GLY A 292 2.54 17.48 12.14
N GLY A 293 3.81 17.19 11.86
CA GLY A 293 4.30 15.89 11.43
C GLY A 293 4.18 15.63 9.91
N TYR A 294 3.76 16.64 9.16
CA TYR A 294 3.71 16.60 7.69
C TYR A 294 4.79 17.49 7.08
N TYR A 295 5.36 17.01 5.99
CA TYR A 295 6.32 17.74 5.17
C TYR A 295 5.61 18.33 3.96
N PHE A 296 5.41 19.65 3.97
CA PHE A 296 4.69 20.35 2.90
C PHE A 296 5.59 20.55 1.67
N VAL A 297 5.10 20.16 0.51
CA VAL A 297 5.80 20.26 -0.78
C VAL A 297 5.07 21.24 -1.68
N GLN A 298 5.55 22.48 -1.76
CA GLN A 298 4.88 23.56 -2.50
C GLN A 298 4.85 23.32 -4.02
N ASN A 299 5.96 22.89 -4.61
CA ASN A 299 6.08 22.65 -6.06
C ASN A 299 5.56 21.25 -6.41
N HIS A 300 4.29 21.00 -6.11
CA HIS A 300 3.68 19.70 -6.27
C HIS A 300 3.54 19.25 -7.72
N GLU A 301 3.41 20.18 -8.67
CA GLU A 301 3.25 19.92 -10.10
C GLU A 301 4.43 19.15 -10.69
N GLU A 302 5.61 19.25 -10.07
CA GLU A 302 6.78 18.48 -10.47
C GLU A 302 6.63 16.97 -10.15
N PHE A 303 5.84 16.62 -9.14
CA PHE A 303 5.81 15.27 -8.56
C PHE A 303 4.45 14.61 -8.60
N ILE A 304 3.38 15.37 -8.82
CA ILE A 304 2.02 14.85 -8.96
C ILE A 304 1.61 14.98 -10.42
N ILE A 305 1.46 13.84 -11.09
CA ILE A 305 1.08 13.77 -12.51
C ILE A 305 -0.23 12.99 -12.56
N ASP A 306 -1.28 13.61 -13.10
CA ASP A 306 -2.63 13.02 -13.17
C ASP A 306 -3.12 12.45 -11.83
N GLY A 307 -2.84 13.17 -10.73
CA GLY A 307 -3.21 12.77 -9.37
C GLY A 307 -2.38 11.62 -8.77
N LYS A 308 -1.38 11.12 -9.48
CA LYS A 308 -0.43 10.09 -9.02
C LYS A 308 0.90 10.70 -8.60
N PHE A 309 1.51 10.13 -7.58
CA PHE A 309 2.81 10.54 -7.08
C PHE A 309 3.95 9.91 -7.88
N ASP A 310 4.74 10.72 -8.58
CA ASP A 310 6.01 10.28 -9.20
C ASP A 310 7.10 10.18 -8.14
N ARG A 311 7.07 9.06 -7.42
CA ARG A 311 8.03 8.76 -6.34
C ARG A 311 9.47 8.69 -6.85
N ALA A 312 9.70 8.17 -8.06
CA ALA A 312 11.03 8.03 -8.62
C ALA A 312 11.67 9.40 -8.86
N LYS A 313 10.93 10.30 -9.49
CA LYS A 313 11.35 11.69 -9.72
C LYS A 313 11.59 12.43 -8.41
N TYR A 314 10.71 12.25 -7.42
CA TYR A 314 10.85 12.90 -6.12
C TYR A 314 12.12 12.45 -5.38
N ILE A 315 12.40 11.14 -5.32
CA ILE A 315 13.56 10.60 -4.61
C ILE A 315 14.89 10.99 -5.29
N THR A 316 14.88 11.15 -6.62
CA THR A 316 16.09 11.52 -7.37
C THR A 316 16.36 13.02 -7.38
N LYS A 317 15.41 13.86 -6.97
CA LYS A 317 15.62 15.30 -6.87
C LYS A 317 16.67 15.61 -5.82
N LYS A 318 17.78 16.21 -6.22
CA LYS A 318 18.79 16.74 -5.31
C LYS A 318 18.33 18.11 -4.84
N ASP A 319 18.54 18.42 -3.56
CA ASP A 319 18.36 19.76 -3.02
C ASP A 319 19.27 20.74 -3.78
N GLU A 320 18.70 21.59 -4.62
CA GLU A 320 19.40 22.72 -5.24
C GLU A 320 19.61 23.88 -4.24
N MET A 321 19.17 23.73 -2.99
CA MET A 321 19.16 24.80 -1.99
C MET A 321 20.46 24.96 -1.19
N PHE A 322 21.57 24.30 -1.57
CA PHE A 322 22.90 24.52 -0.95
C PHE A 322 23.97 24.80 -2.01
N LEU A 323 23.79 25.86 -2.77
CA LEU A 323 24.89 26.56 -3.44
C LEU A 323 25.01 27.98 -2.88
#